data_05002d99e5c5cc9b8ae7ef341b6c580f
#
_entry.id   05002d99e5c5cc9b8ae7ef341b6c580f
#
_cell.length_a   1.000
_cell.length_b   1.000
_cell.length_c   1.000
_cell.angle_alpha   90.00
_cell.angle_beta   90.00
_cell.angle_gamma   90.00
#
_symmetry.space_group_name_H-M   'P 1'
#
loop_
_entity.id
_entity.type
_entity.pdbx_description
1 polymer ?
#
loop_
_entity_poly.entity_id
_entity_poly.type
_entity_poly.pdbx_seq_one_letter_code
_entity_poly.pdbx_strand_id
1 'polypeptide(L)'
;FEAMQNQVIYVSATPADYELQKCDGVYVEQVIRPTGLLDPIIEIRPSLNQIDDLIEEIQTRAEIDERVLVTTLTKRMAEELAKYLDKVNIRCRYIHSDVDTLERIEIMQDLRKGLFDVLIGVNLLREGLDLPEVSLVAILDADKEGFLRSHRSLTQTIGRAARNLNGKAIMYA
;
A
#
# COMPACT_ATOMS: atom_id res chain seq x y z
N PHE A 1 15.66 -26.44 9.70
CA PHE A 1 14.40 -26.24 8.95
C PHE A 1 14.50 -26.90 7.56
N GLU A 2 15.44 -26.50 6.71
CA GLU A 2 15.57 -27.06 5.34
C GLU A 2 15.74 -28.59 5.30
N ALA A 3 16.51 -29.16 6.21
CA ALA A 3 16.73 -30.61 6.29
C ALA A 3 15.46 -31.43 6.61
N MET A 4 14.38 -30.78 7.00
CA MET A 4 13.08 -31.41 7.30
C MET A 4 12.07 -31.27 6.14
N GLN A 5 12.44 -30.57 5.07
CA GLN A 5 11.57 -30.37 3.91
C GLN A 5 11.73 -31.50 2.91
N ASN A 6 10.62 -32.14 2.54
CA ASN A 6 10.61 -33.16 1.49
C ASN A 6 10.29 -32.54 0.12
N GLN A 7 9.26 -31.69 0.08
CA GLN A 7 8.83 -30.99 -1.13
C GLN A 7 8.28 -29.63 -0.75
N VAL A 8 8.65 -28.60 -1.49
CA VAL A 8 8.25 -27.21 -1.22
C VAL A 8 7.75 -26.56 -2.49
N ILE A 9 6.63 -25.85 -2.39
CA ILE A 9 6.11 -24.98 -3.44
C ILE A 9 6.26 -23.53 -2.95
N TYR A 10 7.04 -22.73 -3.67
CA TYR A 10 7.17 -21.30 -3.41
C TYR A 10 6.14 -20.53 -4.24
N VAL A 11 5.38 -19.65 -3.60
CA VAL A 11 4.39 -18.79 -4.26
C VAL A 11 4.66 -17.35 -3.87
N SER A 12 4.90 -16.50 -4.84
CA SER A 12 5.18 -15.07 -4.62
C SER A 12 4.81 -14.25 -5.84
N ALA A 13 4.28 -13.03 -5.61
CA ALA A 13 4.11 -12.05 -6.66
C ALA A 13 5.43 -11.35 -7.04
N THR A 14 6.41 -11.39 -6.14
CA THR A 14 7.72 -10.74 -6.27
C THR A 14 8.83 -11.68 -5.79
N PRO A 15 9.11 -12.78 -6.52
CA PRO A 15 10.10 -13.76 -6.09
C PRO A 15 11.47 -13.11 -5.86
N ALA A 16 12.17 -13.58 -4.83
CA ALA A 16 13.49 -13.10 -4.45
C ALA A 16 14.59 -14.11 -4.79
N ASP A 17 15.81 -13.73 -4.52
CA ASP A 17 16.98 -14.54 -4.90
C ASP A 17 16.99 -15.94 -4.28
N TYR A 18 16.43 -16.07 -3.07
CA TYR A 18 16.34 -17.36 -2.39
C TYR A 18 15.44 -18.35 -3.15
N GLU A 19 14.23 -17.95 -3.51
CA GLU A 19 13.29 -18.80 -4.24
C GLU A 19 13.82 -19.12 -5.63
N LEU A 20 14.39 -18.10 -6.32
CA LEU A 20 14.97 -18.27 -7.66
C LEU A 20 16.17 -19.24 -7.65
N GLN A 21 17.02 -19.18 -6.63
CA GLN A 21 18.12 -20.14 -6.46
C GLN A 21 17.62 -21.56 -6.20
N LYS A 22 16.56 -21.72 -5.37
CA LYS A 22 16.02 -23.04 -5.05
C LYS A 22 15.29 -23.73 -6.21
N CYS A 23 14.83 -22.99 -7.21
CA CYS A 23 14.21 -23.53 -8.42
C CYS A 23 15.10 -23.40 -9.67
N ASP A 24 16.40 -23.17 -9.53
CA ASP A 24 17.37 -23.01 -10.62
C ASP A 24 16.91 -21.97 -11.67
N GLY A 25 16.20 -20.93 -11.25
CA GLY A 25 15.65 -19.89 -12.12
C GLY A 25 14.42 -20.32 -12.93
N VAL A 26 13.95 -21.56 -12.77
CA VAL A 26 12.76 -22.07 -13.48
C VAL A 26 11.53 -21.91 -12.62
N TYR A 27 10.57 -21.13 -13.07
CA TYR A 27 9.31 -20.92 -12.37
C TYR A 27 8.14 -20.78 -13.34
N VAL A 28 6.94 -21.00 -12.84
CA VAL A 28 5.70 -20.87 -13.62
C VAL A 28 5.11 -19.49 -13.37
N GLU A 29 4.88 -18.75 -14.43
CA GLU A 29 4.21 -17.45 -14.36
C GLU A 29 2.69 -17.60 -14.48
N GLN A 30 1.96 -17.01 -13.53
CA GLN A 30 0.53 -16.87 -13.62
C GLN A 30 0.19 -15.43 -14.04
N VAL A 31 0.09 -15.21 -15.33
CA VAL A 31 -0.10 -13.86 -15.92
C VAL A 31 -1.57 -13.47 -16.06
N ILE A 32 -2.49 -14.44 -16.00
CA ILE A 32 -3.92 -14.19 -16.20
C ILE A 32 -4.55 -13.71 -14.89
N ARG A 33 -5.16 -12.53 -14.94
CA ARG A 33 -6.01 -12.01 -13.87
C ARG A 33 -7.49 -12.24 -14.24
N PRO A 34 -8.16 -13.27 -13.68
CA PRO A 34 -9.52 -13.65 -14.10
C PRO A 34 -10.59 -12.61 -13.71
N THR A 35 -10.25 -11.65 -12.83
CA THR A 35 -11.16 -10.59 -12.38
C THR A 35 -11.47 -9.54 -13.45
N GLY A 36 -10.70 -9.46 -14.54
CA GLY A 36 -10.80 -8.42 -15.55
C GLY A 36 -10.35 -7.03 -15.10
N LEU A 37 -9.87 -6.88 -13.86
CA LEU A 37 -9.33 -5.62 -13.35
C LEU A 37 -7.92 -5.40 -13.92
N LEU A 38 -7.66 -4.19 -14.38
CA LEU A 38 -6.34 -3.77 -14.83
C LEU A 38 -5.43 -3.45 -13.63
N ASP A 39 -4.14 -3.41 -13.88
CA ASP A 39 -3.19 -2.85 -12.91
C ASP A 39 -3.46 -1.36 -12.72
N PRO A 40 -3.25 -0.82 -11.50
CA PRO A 40 -3.47 0.60 -11.24
C PRO A 40 -2.56 1.47 -12.10
N ILE A 41 -3.09 2.61 -12.53
CA ILE A 41 -2.30 3.63 -13.22
C ILE A 41 -1.27 4.19 -12.25
N ILE A 42 -0.01 4.24 -12.66
CA ILE A 42 1.09 4.77 -11.86
C ILE A 42 1.45 6.16 -12.37
N GLU A 43 1.38 7.16 -11.49
CA GLU A 43 1.85 8.51 -11.75
C GLU A 43 3.05 8.84 -10.85
N ILE A 44 4.04 9.50 -11.43
CA ILE A 44 5.16 10.08 -10.67
C ILE A 44 4.95 11.59 -10.67
N ARG A 45 4.91 12.17 -9.47
CA ARG A 45 4.71 13.61 -9.27
C ARG A 45 5.86 14.19 -8.45
N PRO A 46 6.18 15.49 -8.61
CA PRO A 46 7.20 16.14 -7.79
C PRO A 46 6.88 16.06 -6.30
N SER A 47 7.91 15.84 -5.47
CA SER A 47 7.76 15.88 -4.00
C SER A 47 7.52 17.29 -3.46
N LEU A 48 7.81 18.33 -4.25
CA LEU A 48 7.48 19.70 -3.91
C LEU A 48 5.95 19.87 -3.87
N ASN A 49 5.42 20.37 -2.74
CA ASN A 49 3.98 20.51 -2.47
C ASN A 49 3.18 19.19 -2.49
N GLN A 50 3.85 18.06 -2.25
CA GLN A 50 3.22 16.73 -2.27
C GLN A 50 2.01 16.62 -1.34
N ILE A 51 1.98 17.37 -0.22
CA ILE A 51 0.88 17.31 0.75
C ILE A 51 -0.36 18.02 0.23
N ASP A 52 -0.21 19.16 -0.42
CA ASP A 52 -1.35 19.89 -0.98
C ASP A 52 -1.98 19.11 -2.14
N ASP A 53 -1.16 18.56 -3.03
CA ASP A 53 -1.60 17.70 -4.12
C ASP A 53 -2.29 16.41 -3.60
N LEU A 54 -1.73 15.81 -2.54
CA LEU A 54 -2.33 14.66 -1.88
C LEU A 54 -3.72 14.98 -1.30
N ILE A 55 -3.91 16.15 -0.70
CA ILE A 55 -5.19 16.58 -0.14
C ILE A 55 -6.25 16.68 -1.24
N GLU A 56 -5.94 17.26 -2.39
CA GLU A 56 -6.86 17.35 -3.54
C GLU A 56 -7.27 15.96 -4.03
N GLU A 57 -6.32 15.04 -4.16
CA GLU A 57 -6.61 13.66 -4.54
C GLU A 57 -7.46 12.92 -3.49
N ILE A 58 -7.21 13.13 -2.20
CA ILE A 58 -8.02 12.56 -1.11
C ILE A 58 -9.46 13.07 -1.19
N GLN A 59 -9.66 14.37 -1.34
CA GLN A 59 -10.99 14.96 -1.42
C GLN A 59 -11.77 14.40 -2.60
N THR A 60 -11.14 14.31 -3.76
CA THR A 60 -11.74 13.72 -4.97
C THR A 60 -12.18 12.28 -4.74
N ARG A 61 -11.41 11.47 -4.00
CA ARG A 61 -11.77 10.08 -3.70
C ARG A 61 -12.86 9.97 -2.63
N ALA A 62 -12.80 10.82 -1.61
CA ALA A 62 -13.82 10.84 -0.56
C ALA A 62 -15.20 11.23 -1.09
N GLU A 63 -15.30 12.12 -2.08
CA GLU A 63 -16.56 12.50 -2.74
C GLU A 63 -17.28 11.34 -3.41
N ILE A 64 -16.54 10.34 -3.90
CA ILE A 64 -17.09 9.15 -4.55
C ILE A 64 -17.08 7.91 -3.64
N ASP A 65 -16.93 8.13 -2.33
CA ASP A 65 -16.90 7.08 -1.29
C ASP A 65 -15.80 6.04 -1.47
N GLU A 66 -14.66 6.43 -2.04
CA GLU A 66 -13.46 5.60 -2.17
C GLU A 66 -12.45 5.91 -1.06
N ARG A 67 -11.52 4.98 -0.83
CA ARG A 67 -10.53 5.08 0.26
C ARG A 67 -9.13 5.26 -0.28
N VAL A 68 -8.28 5.88 0.56
CA VAL A 68 -6.89 6.20 0.22
C VAL A 68 -5.93 5.56 1.21
N LEU A 69 -4.88 4.93 0.69
CA LEU A 69 -3.73 4.50 1.48
C LEU A 69 -2.56 5.45 1.24
N VAL A 70 -1.95 5.93 2.31
CA VAL A 70 -0.77 6.79 2.24
C VAL A 70 0.41 6.13 2.95
N THR A 71 1.54 5.99 2.27
CA THR A 71 2.77 5.49 2.89
C THR A 71 3.77 6.60 3.11
N THR A 72 4.34 6.63 4.31
CA THR A 72 5.38 7.56 4.73
C THR A 72 6.69 6.83 5.03
N LEU A 73 7.79 7.57 5.12
CA LEU A 73 9.10 7.01 5.47
C LEU A 73 9.24 6.63 6.94
N THR A 74 8.63 7.42 7.82
CA THR A 74 8.84 7.29 9.26
C THR A 74 7.52 7.41 10.03
N LYS A 75 7.50 6.86 11.25
CA LYS A 75 6.37 7.02 12.19
C LYS A 75 6.06 8.49 12.44
N ARG A 76 7.09 9.31 12.66
CA ARG A 76 6.93 10.74 12.91
C ARG A 76 6.21 11.44 11.75
N MET A 77 6.60 11.16 10.52
CA MET A 77 5.91 11.70 9.34
C MET A 77 4.45 11.26 9.27
N ALA A 78 4.16 9.99 9.59
CA ALA A 78 2.79 9.49 9.62
C ALA A 78 1.93 10.22 10.66
N GLU A 79 2.47 10.44 11.86
CA GLU A 79 1.79 11.16 12.94
C GLU A 79 1.57 12.64 12.60
N GLU A 80 2.60 13.31 12.05
CA GLU A 80 2.52 14.71 11.65
C GLU A 80 1.49 14.89 10.52
N LEU A 81 1.51 14.00 9.53
CA LEU A 81 0.54 13.99 8.44
C LEU A 81 -0.89 13.77 8.96
N ALA A 82 -1.10 12.79 9.85
CA ALA A 82 -2.43 12.53 10.43
C ALA A 82 -2.98 13.76 11.17
N LYS A 83 -2.14 14.41 11.98
CA LYS A 83 -2.51 15.66 12.68
C LYS A 83 -2.83 16.82 11.72
N TYR A 84 -2.13 16.87 10.59
CA TYR A 84 -2.37 17.89 9.59
C TYR A 84 -3.67 17.64 8.83
N LEU A 85 -3.94 16.41 8.40
CA LEU A 85 -5.18 16.04 7.72
C LEU A 85 -6.40 16.25 8.62
N ASP A 86 -6.31 15.94 9.90
CA ASP A 86 -7.37 16.19 10.89
C ASP A 86 -7.71 17.69 11.01
N LYS A 87 -6.68 18.56 11.02
CA LYS A 87 -6.88 20.04 11.03
C LYS A 87 -7.61 20.57 9.80
N VAL A 88 -7.50 19.91 8.67
CA VAL A 88 -8.20 20.28 7.43
C VAL A 88 -9.48 19.47 7.24
N ASN A 89 -9.98 18.84 8.31
CA ASN A 89 -11.22 18.06 8.37
C ASN A 89 -11.26 16.82 7.45
N ILE A 90 -10.11 16.20 7.20
CA ILE A 90 -10.01 14.91 6.51
C ILE A 90 -9.98 13.80 7.56
N ARG A 91 -10.95 12.88 7.49
CA ARG A 91 -11.04 11.74 8.39
C ARG A 91 -9.93 10.75 8.08
N CYS A 92 -8.95 10.63 8.96
CA CYS A 92 -7.83 9.72 8.78
C CYS A 92 -7.47 8.97 10.05
N ARG A 93 -6.78 7.85 9.87
CA ARG A 93 -6.07 7.12 10.92
C ARG A 93 -4.67 6.77 10.46
N TYR A 94 -3.73 6.65 11.40
CA TYR A 94 -2.41 6.11 11.09
C TYR A 94 -2.20 4.78 11.82
N ILE A 95 -1.38 3.93 11.20
CA ILE A 95 -1.03 2.62 11.73
C ILE A 95 0.50 2.49 11.79
N HIS A 96 0.99 1.90 12.87
CA HIS A 96 2.42 1.67 13.08
C HIS A 96 2.69 0.24 13.59
N SER A 97 3.97 -0.11 13.76
CA SER A 97 4.39 -1.46 14.14
C SER A 97 3.90 -1.92 15.51
N ASP A 98 3.58 -0.98 16.40
CA ASP A 98 3.23 -1.28 17.80
C ASP A 98 1.73 -1.49 18.00
N VAL A 99 0.93 -1.31 16.94
CA VAL A 99 -0.51 -1.63 16.93
C VAL A 99 -0.69 -3.13 16.97
N ASP A 100 -1.46 -3.63 17.91
CA ASP A 100 -1.70 -5.06 18.03
C ASP A 100 -2.56 -5.61 16.87
N THR A 101 -2.64 -6.92 16.77
CA THR A 101 -3.34 -7.60 15.66
C THR A 101 -4.83 -7.33 15.67
N LEU A 102 -5.47 -7.24 16.84
CA LEU A 102 -6.91 -7.02 16.96
C LEU A 102 -7.26 -5.57 16.58
N GLU A 103 -6.52 -4.61 17.13
CA GLU A 103 -6.68 -3.20 16.78
C GLU A 103 -6.44 -2.96 15.28
N ARG A 104 -5.46 -3.64 14.68
CA ARG A 104 -5.23 -3.57 13.25
C ARG A 104 -6.43 -4.06 12.43
N ILE A 105 -7.06 -5.15 12.84
CA ILE A 105 -8.27 -5.68 12.19
C ILE A 105 -9.42 -4.66 12.31
N GLU A 106 -9.62 -4.06 13.47
CA GLU A 106 -10.65 -3.04 13.68
C GLU A 106 -10.43 -1.83 12.79
N ILE A 107 -9.19 -1.30 12.73
CA ILE A 107 -8.84 -0.17 11.84
C ILE A 107 -9.18 -0.50 10.38
N MET A 108 -8.86 -1.72 9.92
CA MET A 108 -9.16 -2.14 8.54
C MET A 108 -10.66 -2.24 8.29
N GLN A 109 -11.42 -2.78 9.25
CA GLN A 109 -12.88 -2.85 9.15
C GLN A 109 -13.52 -1.45 9.15
N ASP A 110 -13.03 -0.55 9.96
CA ASP A 110 -13.50 0.83 10.03
C ASP A 110 -13.23 1.59 8.73
N LEU A 111 -12.07 1.39 8.11
CA LEU A 111 -11.77 1.93 6.77
C LEU A 111 -12.78 1.43 5.74
N ARG A 112 -13.03 0.11 5.72
CA ARG A 112 -14.00 -0.51 4.79
C ARG A 112 -15.42 -0.01 5.00
N LYS A 113 -15.83 0.22 6.26
CA LYS A 113 -17.14 0.79 6.61
C LYS A 113 -17.25 2.30 6.32
N GLY A 114 -16.17 2.97 5.95
CA GLY A 114 -16.15 4.39 5.68
C GLY A 114 -16.20 5.28 6.91
N LEU A 115 -15.79 4.78 8.08
CA LEU A 115 -15.71 5.60 9.28
C LEU A 115 -14.59 6.64 9.16
N PHE A 116 -13.62 6.40 8.30
CA PHE A 116 -12.61 7.35 7.88
C PHE A 116 -12.18 7.06 6.43
N ASP A 117 -11.54 8.02 5.76
CA ASP A 117 -11.26 7.96 4.33
C ASP A 117 -9.81 7.61 4.00
N VAL A 118 -8.90 7.93 4.92
CA VAL A 118 -7.46 7.83 4.68
C VAL A 118 -6.79 6.98 5.76
N LEU A 119 -6.06 5.95 5.33
CA LEU A 119 -5.18 5.19 6.20
C LEU A 119 -3.72 5.52 5.90
N ILE A 120 -3.01 6.01 6.91
CA ILE A 120 -1.60 6.36 6.83
C ILE A 120 -0.76 5.27 7.49
N GLY A 121 0.30 4.82 6.82
CA GLY A 121 1.16 3.78 7.39
C GLY A 121 2.62 3.91 6.99
N VAL A 122 3.48 3.29 7.80
CA VAL A 122 4.91 3.17 7.52
C VAL A 122 5.17 1.72 7.14
N ASN A 123 5.29 1.44 5.85
CA ASN A 123 5.63 0.10 5.32
C ASN A 123 4.70 -1.07 5.74
N LEU A 124 3.63 -0.82 6.48
CA LEU A 124 2.74 -1.85 7.02
C LEU A 124 1.58 -2.23 6.09
N LEU A 125 1.46 -1.53 4.97
CA LEU A 125 0.35 -1.70 4.04
C LEU A 125 0.65 -2.72 2.93
N ARG A 126 1.57 -3.68 3.17
CA ARG A 126 2.07 -4.57 2.12
C ARG A 126 1.41 -5.93 2.08
N GLU A 127 1.23 -6.59 3.22
CA GLU A 127 0.75 -7.97 3.29
C GLU A 127 -0.59 -8.10 4.02
N GLY A 128 -1.37 -9.09 3.61
CA GLY A 128 -2.61 -9.47 4.29
C GLY A 128 -3.76 -8.46 4.19
N LEU A 129 -3.68 -7.46 3.31
CA LEU A 129 -4.74 -6.48 3.13
C LEU A 129 -5.48 -6.74 1.82
N ASP A 130 -6.77 -6.96 1.92
CA ASP A 130 -7.70 -7.00 0.79
C ASP A 130 -8.73 -5.88 0.98
N LEU A 131 -8.50 -4.76 0.32
CA LEU A 131 -9.26 -3.52 0.47
C LEU A 131 -9.78 -3.04 -0.90
N PRO A 132 -10.84 -3.65 -1.42
CA PRO A 132 -11.39 -3.28 -2.73
C PRO A 132 -11.93 -1.84 -2.77
N GLU A 133 -12.22 -1.24 -1.63
CA GLU A 133 -12.66 0.15 -1.49
C GLU A 133 -11.52 1.15 -1.72
N VAL A 134 -10.27 0.70 -1.68
CA VAL A 134 -9.09 1.55 -1.90
C VAL A 134 -8.86 1.75 -3.39
N SER A 135 -9.01 2.98 -3.86
CA SER A 135 -8.75 3.39 -5.25
C SER A 135 -7.44 4.15 -5.42
N LEU A 136 -6.90 4.73 -4.34
CA LEU A 136 -5.64 5.48 -4.40
C LEU A 136 -4.63 4.96 -3.39
N VAL A 137 -3.42 4.74 -3.88
CA VAL A 137 -2.22 4.52 -3.07
C VAL A 137 -1.25 5.67 -3.32
N ALA A 138 -0.94 6.44 -2.29
CA ALA A 138 0.02 7.53 -2.34
C ALA A 138 1.30 7.15 -1.60
N ILE A 139 2.45 7.34 -2.23
CA ILE A 139 3.77 7.06 -1.68
C ILE A 139 4.54 8.35 -1.59
N LEU A 140 4.69 8.88 -0.37
CA LEU A 140 5.42 10.13 -0.13
C LEU A 140 6.92 9.89 -0.14
N ASP A 141 7.68 10.85 -0.66
CA ASP A 141 9.15 10.79 -0.76
C ASP A 141 9.63 9.44 -1.35
N ALA A 142 9.06 9.04 -2.48
CA ALA A 142 9.28 7.72 -3.08
C ALA A 142 10.72 7.53 -3.59
N ASP A 143 11.44 8.61 -3.87
CA ASP A 143 12.85 8.65 -4.28
C ASP A 143 13.82 8.41 -3.12
N LYS A 144 13.37 8.60 -1.88
CA LYS A 144 14.24 8.46 -0.71
C LYS A 144 14.42 7.00 -0.32
N GLU A 145 15.66 6.59 -0.15
CA GLU A 145 16.00 5.28 0.40
C GLU A 145 15.47 5.13 1.82
N GLY A 146 14.98 3.95 2.13
CA GLY A 146 14.46 3.67 3.45
C GLY A 146 14.27 2.17 3.67
N PHE A 147 14.17 1.78 4.94
CA PHE A 147 13.88 0.41 5.30
C PHE A 147 12.57 -0.03 4.62
N LEU A 148 12.64 -1.13 3.87
CA LEU A 148 11.51 -1.71 3.14
C LEU A 148 10.98 -0.86 1.94
N ARG A 149 11.83 -0.04 1.33
CA ARG A 149 11.53 0.71 0.09
C ARG A 149 12.26 0.16 -1.13
N SER A 150 12.36 -1.15 -1.24
CA SER A 150 12.85 -1.81 -2.44
C SER A 150 11.79 -1.76 -3.56
N HIS A 151 12.21 -1.98 -4.79
CA HIS A 151 11.31 -2.14 -5.94
C HIS A 151 10.17 -3.13 -5.66
N ARG A 152 10.48 -4.29 -5.04
CA ARG A 152 9.48 -5.30 -4.68
C ARG A 152 8.45 -4.76 -3.67
N SER A 153 8.91 -4.00 -2.68
CA SER A 153 8.03 -3.38 -1.66
C SER A 153 7.08 -2.35 -2.28
N LEU A 154 7.59 -1.52 -3.18
CA LEU A 154 6.78 -0.52 -3.88
C LEU A 154 5.73 -1.20 -4.76
N THR A 155 6.11 -2.23 -5.53
CA THR A 155 5.18 -3.02 -6.35
C THR A 155 4.05 -3.62 -5.52
N GLN A 156 4.36 -4.21 -4.35
CA GLN A 156 3.34 -4.76 -3.46
C GLN A 156 2.41 -3.69 -2.89
N THR A 157 2.95 -2.53 -2.55
CA THR A 157 2.16 -1.40 -2.04
C THR A 157 1.22 -0.86 -3.11
N ILE A 158 1.72 -0.61 -4.31
CA ILE A 158 0.94 -0.18 -5.48
C ILE A 158 -0.19 -1.17 -5.78
N GLY A 159 0.09 -2.45 -5.68
CA GLY A 159 -0.87 -3.53 -5.91
C GLY A 159 -2.10 -3.51 -4.98
N ARG A 160 -2.10 -2.71 -3.90
CA ARG A 160 -3.28 -2.54 -3.04
C ARG A 160 -4.42 -1.79 -3.74
N ALA A 161 -4.12 -0.93 -4.71
CA ALA A 161 -5.15 -0.28 -5.54
C ALA A 161 -5.64 -1.16 -6.70
N ALA A 162 -5.04 -2.32 -6.95
CA ALA A 162 -5.37 -3.18 -8.09
C ALA A 162 -6.72 -3.93 -7.98
N ARG A 163 -7.42 -3.80 -6.85
CA ARG A 163 -8.75 -4.36 -6.61
C ARG A 163 -9.89 -3.39 -6.92
N ASN A 164 -9.57 -2.14 -7.20
CA ASN A 164 -10.55 -1.11 -7.53
C ASN A 164 -10.50 -0.78 -9.02
N LEU A 165 -11.65 -0.53 -9.63
CA LEU A 165 -11.77 -0.14 -11.06
C LEU A 165 -11.06 1.19 -11.34
N ASN A 166 -11.10 2.10 -10.37
CA ASN A 166 -10.45 3.42 -10.43
C ASN A 166 -9.04 3.41 -9.82
N GLY A 167 -8.42 2.22 -9.74
CA GLY A 167 -7.14 2.01 -9.09
C GLY A 167 -6.03 2.90 -9.65
N LYS A 168 -5.41 3.70 -8.77
CA LYS A 168 -4.33 4.64 -9.09
C LYS A 168 -3.26 4.58 -8.02
N ALA A 169 -2.01 4.73 -8.42
CA ALA A 169 -0.89 4.91 -7.51
C ALA A 169 -0.15 6.20 -7.86
N ILE A 170 0.13 7.03 -6.87
CA ILE A 170 0.93 8.24 -7.02
C ILE A 170 2.21 8.09 -6.21
N MET A 171 3.33 8.27 -6.87
CA MET A 171 4.65 8.30 -6.25
C MET A 171 5.18 9.74 -6.29
N TYR A 172 5.33 10.36 -5.13
CA TYR A 172 5.95 11.67 -5.02
C TYR A 172 7.46 11.53 -4.88
N ALA A 173 8.21 12.01 -5.88
CA ALA A 173 9.66 11.88 -5.99
C ALA A 173 10.35 13.17 -6.45
#